data_52cfe6b37f18b26ee4c32d3f500f7635
#
_entry.id   52cfe6b37f18b26ee4c32d3f500f7635
#
_cell.length_a   1.000
_cell.length_b   1.000
_cell.length_c   1.000
_cell.angle_alpha   90.00
_cell.angle_beta   90.00
_cell.angle_gamma   90.00
#
_symmetry.space_group_name_H-M   'P 1'
#
loop_
_entity.id
_entity.type
_entity.pdbx_description
1 polymer ?
#
loop_
_entity_poly.entity_id
_entity_poly.type
_entity_poly.pdbx_seq_one_letter_code
_entity_poly.pdbx_strand_id
1 'polypeptide(L)'
;IVRVSIVLILAAIAGGWSFCIERSHAIQAESRTEKEANLKGQAQGGLFNRWTFDQQKSGEAPAGFSMLGFGEGPVADWTVKADTDAPSASNILAVNSSCQAVSCYRLIVADGFQYEYPDLSVRMRFPVDAAAGVGGVVFGLKDATHFYAVVVDLTTKTLEVSRVVDGNETRLGRSSITPKAIPWHMLRIQRNTIISKDFIETFFDGQLAVTVEDQSLATGQVGFLVRGPIA
;
A
#
# COMPACT_ATOMS: atom_id res chain seq x y z
N ILE A 1 14.56 34.77 3.20
CA ILE A 1 15.22 35.19 1.94
C ILE A 1 16.55 35.83 2.32
N VAL A 2 17.66 35.08 2.17
CA VAL A 2 19.02 35.61 2.35
C VAL A 2 19.67 35.62 0.98
N ARG A 3 19.92 36.82 0.47
CA ARG A 3 20.73 37.03 -0.73
C ARG A 3 22.19 37.11 -0.30
N VAL A 4 23.03 36.19 -0.80
CA VAL A 4 24.48 36.27 -0.70
C VAL A 4 24.99 36.74 -2.06
N SER A 5 25.57 37.94 -2.09
CA SER A 5 26.29 38.48 -3.26
C SER A 5 27.74 38.01 -3.19
N ILE A 6 28.18 37.24 -4.18
CA ILE A 6 29.59 36.85 -4.33
C ILE A 6 30.25 37.81 -5.33
N VAL A 7 31.24 38.55 -4.87
CA VAL A 7 32.07 39.39 -5.70
C VAL A 7 33.15 38.52 -6.35
N LEU A 8 33.16 38.46 -7.68
CA LEU A 8 34.17 37.76 -8.47
C LEU A 8 35.35 38.66 -8.69
N ILE A 9 36.51 38.30 -8.13
CA ILE A 9 37.81 38.91 -8.45
C ILE A 9 38.34 38.17 -9.69
N LEU A 10 38.42 38.88 -10.82
CA LEU A 10 39.07 38.41 -12.05
C LEU A 10 40.56 38.53 -11.94
N ALA A 11 41.27 37.40 -11.77
CA ALA A 11 42.71 37.29 -12.02
C ALA A 11 42.86 36.50 -13.35
N ALA A 12 43.33 37.19 -14.37
CA ALA A 12 43.61 36.60 -15.67
C ALA A 12 44.91 35.78 -15.61
N ILE A 13 44.77 34.45 -15.68
CA ILE A 13 45.87 33.55 -16.03
C ILE A 13 45.37 32.72 -17.21
N ALA A 14 45.97 33.02 -18.40
CA ALA A 14 45.68 32.27 -19.62
C ALA A 14 46.28 30.84 -19.49
N GLY A 15 45.42 29.83 -19.49
CA GLY A 15 45.83 28.43 -19.53
C GLY A 15 44.95 27.44 -18.72
N GLY A 16 44.14 27.91 -17.78
CA GLY A 16 43.40 27.01 -16.87
C GLY A 16 41.87 26.91 -17.12
N TRP A 17 41.32 27.67 -18.03
CA TRP A 17 39.88 27.82 -18.14
C TRP A 17 39.16 26.66 -18.85
N SER A 18 39.90 25.91 -19.69
CA SER A 18 39.28 24.79 -20.41
C SER A 18 38.94 23.62 -19.45
N PHE A 19 39.80 23.36 -18.46
CA PHE A 19 39.62 22.25 -17.52
C PHE A 19 38.51 22.50 -16.49
N CYS A 20 38.27 23.75 -16.07
CA CYS A 20 37.22 24.06 -15.11
C CYS A 20 35.79 24.01 -15.73
N ILE A 21 35.67 24.42 -17.00
CA ILE A 21 34.40 24.41 -17.72
C ILE A 21 33.98 22.98 -18.04
N GLU A 22 34.91 22.10 -18.46
CA GLU A 22 34.61 20.70 -18.71
C GLU A 22 34.18 19.94 -17.43
N ARG A 23 34.86 20.18 -16.31
CA ARG A 23 34.46 19.58 -15.02
C ARG A 23 33.09 20.05 -14.55
N SER A 24 32.77 21.33 -14.73
CA SER A 24 31.45 21.85 -14.35
C SER A 24 30.32 21.25 -15.21
N HIS A 25 30.58 21.07 -16.51
CA HIS A 25 29.61 20.43 -17.40
C HIS A 25 29.47 18.92 -17.13
N ALA A 26 30.55 18.22 -16.79
CA ALA A 26 30.55 16.81 -16.41
C ALA A 26 29.73 16.58 -15.11
N ILE A 27 29.99 17.38 -14.08
CA ILE A 27 29.25 17.29 -12.79
C ILE A 27 27.75 17.63 -12.99
N GLN A 28 27.42 18.60 -13.83
CA GLN A 28 26.03 18.92 -14.14
C GLN A 28 25.36 17.83 -14.98
N ALA A 29 26.09 17.18 -15.90
CA ALA A 29 25.59 16.07 -16.71
C ALA A 29 25.35 14.82 -15.84
N GLU A 30 26.28 14.47 -14.93
CA GLU A 30 26.09 13.36 -13.97
C GLU A 30 24.90 13.60 -13.05
N SER A 31 24.77 14.78 -12.47
CA SER A 31 23.62 15.13 -11.62
C SER A 31 22.28 15.08 -12.37
N ARG A 32 22.28 15.46 -13.65
CA ARG A 32 21.09 15.39 -14.49
C ARG A 32 20.73 13.96 -14.84
N THR A 33 21.71 13.12 -15.14
CA THR A 33 21.53 11.69 -15.46
C THR A 33 21.06 10.89 -14.25
N GLU A 34 21.61 11.16 -13.06
CA GLU A 34 21.13 10.60 -11.79
C GLU A 34 19.70 11.01 -11.49
N LYS A 35 19.36 12.28 -11.70
CA LYS A 35 17.99 12.78 -11.50
C LYS A 35 16.99 12.17 -12.48
N GLU A 36 17.38 12.00 -13.74
CA GLU A 36 16.57 11.34 -14.77
C GLU A 36 16.46 9.83 -14.51
N ALA A 37 17.49 9.16 -14.01
CA ALA A 37 17.46 7.76 -13.60
C ALA A 37 16.58 7.55 -12.38
N ASN A 38 16.64 8.44 -11.38
CA ASN A 38 15.77 8.43 -10.21
C ASN A 38 14.30 8.71 -10.60
N LEU A 39 14.04 9.64 -11.51
CA LEU A 39 12.69 9.91 -12.02
C LEU A 39 12.14 8.72 -12.83
N LYS A 40 12.98 8.04 -13.62
CA LYS A 40 12.60 6.81 -14.34
C LYS A 40 12.39 5.63 -13.38
N GLY A 41 13.21 5.49 -12.35
CA GLY A 41 13.04 4.51 -11.28
C GLY A 41 11.75 4.75 -10.49
N GLN A 42 11.46 6.00 -10.17
CA GLN A 42 10.19 6.41 -9.56
C GLN A 42 9.00 6.20 -10.49
N ALA A 43 9.15 6.36 -11.79
CA ALA A 43 8.10 6.08 -12.77
C ALA A 43 7.87 4.57 -13.00
N GLN A 44 8.85 3.73 -12.77
CA GLN A 44 8.75 2.26 -12.89
C GLN A 44 8.33 1.55 -11.59
N GLY A 45 8.68 2.12 -10.42
CA GLY A 45 8.24 1.64 -9.09
C GLY A 45 7.14 2.51 -8.50
N GLY A 46 6.60 3.30 -9.29
CA GLY A 46 5.65 4.37 -9.38
C GLY A 46 5.00 4.84 -8.11
N LEU A 47 4.91 6.15 -8.05
CA LEU A 47 3.96 6.87 -7.20
C LEU A 47 2.51 6.40 -7.42
N PHE A 48 2.22 5.74 -8.56
CA PHE A 48 0.87 5.28 -8.92
C PHE A 48 0.92 3.89 -9.52
N ASN A 49 0.54 2.88 -8.74
CA ASN A 49 0.32 1.53 -9.20
C ASN A 49 -1.18 1.21 -9.22
N ARG A 50 -1.61 0.51 -10.25
CA ARG A 50 -2.98 0.03 -10.36
C ARG A 50 -2.97 -1.45 -10.74
N TRP A 51 -3.63 -2.25 -9.93
CA TRP A 51 -3.82 -3.68 -10.19
C TRP A 51 -5.28 -3.95 -10.50
N THR A 52 -5.57 -4.40 -11.71
CA THR A 52 -6.93 -4.74 -12.18
C THR A 52 -7.12 -6.23 -12.41
N PHE A 53 -6.01 -6.98 -12.52
CA PHE A 53 -5.97 -8.42 -12.84
C PHE A 53 -6.54 -8.80 -14.21
N ASP A 54 -7.00 -7.85 -15.04
CA ASP A 54 -7.67 -8.09 -16.31
C ASP A 54 -6.79 -8.77 -17.35
N GLN A 55 -5.47 -8.61 -17.26
CA GLN A 55 -4.48 -9.23 -18.16
C GLN A 55 -3.99 -10.59 -17.65
N GLN A 56 -4.50 -11.05 -16.50
CA GLN A 56 -4.08 -12.31 -15.89
C GLN A 56 -5.10 -13.40 -16.21
N LYS A 57 -4.63 -14.66 -16.19
CA LYS A 57 -5.47 -15.79 -16.54
C LYS A 57 -6.36 -16.19 -15.38
N SER A 58 -7.66 -16.31 -15.65
CA SER A 58 -8.62 -16.78 -14.65
C SER A 58 -8.32 -18.22 -14.23
N GLY A 59 -8.43 -18.48 -12.93
CA GLY A 59 -8.14 -19.77 -12.29
C GLY A 59 -6.70 -19.91 -11.80
N GLU A 60 -5.83 -18.94 -12.05
CA GLU A 60 -4.43 -18.96 -11.61
C GLU A 60 -4.18 -18.00 -10.44
N ALA A 61 -3.09 -18.24 -9.71
CA ALA A 61 -2.60 -17.32 -8.70
C ALA A 61 -2.18 -15.99 -9.37
N PRO A 62 -2.42 -14.82 -8.73
CA PRO A 62 -2.09 -13.54 -9.34
C PRO A 62 -0.57 -13.35 -9.47
N ALA A 63 -0.10 -13.08 -10.68
CA ALA A 63 1.30 -12.79 -10.93
C ALA A 63 1.72 -11.46 -10.29
N GLY A 64 2.95 -11.40 -9.76
CA GLY A 64 3.49 -10.21 -9.09
C GLY A 64 2.98 -10.01 -7.66
N PHE A 65 2.50 -11.09 -7.05
CA PHE A 65 2.04 -11.10 -5.67
C PHE A 65 2.57 -12.32 -4.92
N SER A 66 2.90 -12.12 -3.64
CA SER A 66 3.28 -13.17 -2.71
C SER A 66 2.21 -13.40 -1.64
N MET A 67 1.99 -14.66 -1.28
CA MET A 67 1.00 -15.05 -0.27
C MET A 67 1.69 -15.29 1.06
N LEU A 68 1.13 -14.73 2.14
CA LEU A 68 1.65 -14.84 3.49
C LEU A 68 0.52 -15.24 4.46
N GLY A 69 0.89 -15.82 5.60
CA GLY A 69 -0.04 -16.12 6.69
C GLY A 69 0.49 -15.62 8.03
N PHE A 70 -0.40 -15.07 8.85
CA PHE A 70 -0.17 -14.81 10.26
C PHE A 70 -1.18 -15.62 11.07
N GLY A 71 -0.70 -16.26 12.17
CA GLY A 71 -1.47 -17.25 12.90
C GLY A 71 -1.43 -18.65 12.26
N GLU A 72 -1.99 -19.64 12.94
CA GLU A 72 -1.94 -21.04 12.53
C GLU A 72 -2.75 -21.34 11.26
N GLY A 73 -2.33 -22.38 10.54
CA GLY A 73 -3.00 -22.92 9.37
C GLY A 73 -2.36 -22.54 8.03
N PRO A 74 -2.84 -23.09 6.92
CA PRO A 74 -2.29 -22.88 5.58
C PRO A 74 -2.50 -21.41 5.13
N VAL A 75 -1.72 -20.96 4.16
CA VAL A 75 -2.00 -19.72 3.43
C VAL A 75 -3.33 -19.83 2.69
N ALA A 76 -3.99 -18.70 2.44
CA ALA A 76 -5.23 -18.71 1.68
C ALA A 76 -4.95 -18.97 0.19
N ASP A 77 -5.97 -19.52 -0.46
CA ASP A 77 -5.98 -19.68 -1.90
C ASP A 77 -6.51 -18.39 -2.56
N TRP A 78 -5.57 -17.59 -3.02
CA TRP A 78 -5.86 -16.36 -3.76
C TRP A 78 -5.79 -16.64 -5.25
N THR A 79 -6.88 -16.43 -5.97
CA THR A 79 -6.98 -16.73 -7.39
C THR A 79 -7.61 -15.59 -8.17
N VAL A 80 -7.16 -15.41 -9.41
CA VAL A 80 -7.83 -14.52 -10.36
C VAL A 80 -9.11 -15.22 -10.84
N LYS A 81 -10.24 -14.53 -10.83
CA LYS A 81 -11.53 -15.04 -11.32
C LYS A 81 -12.15 -14.06 -12.29
N ALA A 82 -12.80 -14.59 -13.34
CA ALA A 82 -13.65 -13.78 -14.19
C ALA A 82 -14.93 -13.40 -13.43
N ASP A 83 -15.32 -12.14 -13.54
CA ASP A 83 -16.54 -11.59 -12.93
C ASP A 83 -17.08 -10.46 -13.81
N THR A 84 -18.27 -10.65 -14.36
CA THR A 84 -18.94 -9.68 -15.24
C THR A 84 -19.35 -8.40 -14.52
N ASP A 85 -19.51 -8.46 -13.20
CA ASP A 85 -19.91 -7.33 -12.36
C ASP A 85 -18.68 -6.63 -11.72
N ALA A 86 -17.47 -6.99 -12.16
CA ALA A 86 -16.24 -6.36 -11.66
C ALA A 86 -16.23 -4.85 -11.92
N PRO A 87 -15.71 -4.03 -10.98
CA PRO A 87 -15.61 -2.57 -11.15
C PRO A 87 -14.66 -2.14 -12.28
N SER A 88 -13.72 -3.00 -12.65
CA SER A 88 -12.90 -2.93 -13.87
C SER A 88 -13.21 -4.13 -14.75
N ALA A 89 -12.88 -4.05 -16.03
CA ALA A 89 -13.29 -5.08 -16.99
C ALA A 89 -12.74 -6.46 -16.65
N SER A 90 -13.63 -7.42 -16.54
CA SER A 90 -13.56 -8.87 -16.62
C SER A 90 -12.95 -9.67 -15.45
N ASN A 91 -11.96 -9.23 -14.70
CA ASN A 91 -11.34 -10.08 -13.67
C ASN A 91 -11.30 -9.43 -12.28
N ILE A 92 -11.36 -10.29 -11.27
CA ILE A 92 -11.20 -9.93 -9.86
C ILE A 92 -10.14 -10.82 -9.21
N LEU A 93 -9.58 -10.35 -8.11
CA LEU A 93 -8.87 -11.21 -7.17
C LEU A 93 -9.87 -11.79 -6.17
N ALA A 94 -9.96 -13.10 -6.10
CA ALA A 94 -10.81 -13.81 -5.16
C ALA A 94 -9.98 -14.60 -4.17
N VAL A 95 -10.51 -14.79 -2.97
CA VAL A 95 -9.86 -15.55 -1.91
C VAL A 95 -10.79 -16.62 -1.38
N ASN A 96 -10.21 -17.79 -1.13
CA ASN A 96 -10.80 -18.87 -0.35
C ASN A 96 -9.87 -19.15 0.84
N SER A 97 -10.37 -19.10 2.05
CA SER A 97 -9.57 -19.24 3.25
C SER A 97 -10.21 -20.19 4.25
N SER A 98 -9.41 -21.07 4.80
CA SER A 98 -9.78 -21.99 5.88
C SER A 98 -9.31 -21.53 7.27
N CYS A 99 -9.02 -20.26 7.43
CA CYS A 99 -8.59 -19.67 8.70
C CYS A 99 -9.70 -19.78 9.75
N GLN A 100 -9.48 -20.54 10.82
CA GLN A 100 -10.50 -20.81 11.84
C GLN A 100 -10.39 -19.91 13.07
N ALA A 101 -9.23 -19.29 13.30
CA ALA A 101 -8.98 -18.47 14.48
C ALA A 101 -9.25 -16.98 14.18
N VAL A 102 -9.81 -16.26 15.14
CA VAL A 102 -10.11 -14.81 15.03
C VAL A 102 -8.85 -13.97 14.77
N SER A 103 -7.72 -14.37 15.33
CA SER A 103 -6.42 -13.69 15.14
C SER A 103 -5.63 -14.19 13.94
N CYS A 104 -6.26 -14.86 13.02
CA CYS A 104 -5.62 -15.41 11.84
C CYS A 104 -5.79 -14.46 10.67
N TYR A 105 -4.67 -14.06 10.05
CA TYR A 105 -4.64 -13.27 8.83
C TYR A 105 -4.10 -14.10 7.66
N ARG A 106 -4.71 -13.96 6.51
CA ARG A 106 -4.20 -14.46 5.23
C ARG A 106 -4.00 -13.28 4.32
N LEU A 107 -2.76 -13.08 3.94
CA LEU A 107 -2.30 -11.89 3.24
C LEU A 107 -1.91 -12.25 1.81
N ILE A 108 -2.09 -11.30 0.91
CA ILE A 108 -1.48 -11.30 -0.40
C ILE A 108 -0.90 -9.92 -0.65
N VAL A 109 0.37 -9.83 -0.99
CA VAL A 109 1.11 -8.57 -1.06
C VAL A 109 1.74 -8.38 -2.43
N ALA A 110 1.75 -7.14 -2.89
CA ALA A 110 2.37 -6.78 -4.15
C ALA A 110 3.89 -6.87 -4.05
N ASP A 111 4.51 -7.62 -4.98
CA ASP A 111 5.96 -7.81 -5.03
C ASP A 111 6.65 -6.58 -5.61
N GLY A 112 7.86 -6.30 -5.11
CA GLY A 112 8.74 -5.28 -5.67
C GLY A 112 8.36 -3.83 -5.36
N PHE A 113 7.31 -3.57 -4.58
CA PHE A 113 6.86 -2.24 -4.22
C PHE A 113 6.86 -2.01 -2.72
N GLN A 114 7.40 -0.87 -2.29
CA GLN A 114 7.38 -0.42 -0.91
C GLN A 114 6.96 1.04 -0.85
N TYR A 115 6.11 1.37 0.13
CA TYR A 115 5.56 2.70 0.32
C TYR A 115 5.75 3.16 1.76
N GLU A 116 6.17 4.40 1.94
CA GLU A 116 6.27 5.05 3.25
C GLU A 116 4.95 5.73 3.62
N TYR A 117 4.39 6.47 2.69
CA TYR A 117 3.12 7.17 2.85
C TYR A 117 2.11 6.71 1.80
N PRO A 118 1.54 5.51 1.96
CA PRO A 118 0.59 4.99 1.00
C PRO A 118 -0.74 5.76 1.03
N ASP A 119 -1.29 6.02 -0.15
CA ASP A 119 -2.70 6.34 -0.38
C ASP A 119 -3.29 5.20 -1.21
N LEU A 120 -3.97 4.28 -0.53
CA LEU A 120 -4.48 3.04 -1.10
C LEU A 120 -6.00 3.12 -1.23
N SER A 121 -6.49 2.72 -2.40
CA SER A 121 -7.94 2.52 -2.60
C SER A 121 -8.19 1.14 -3.17
N VAL A 122 -9.10 0.40 -2.56
CA VAL A 122 -9.51 -0.93 -3.01
C VAL A 122 -11.03 -1.00 -3.11
N ARG A 123 -11.50 -1.67 -4.16
CA ARG A 123 -12.90 -2.09 -4.26
C ARG A 123 -13.01 -3.53 -3.84
N MET A 124 -13.94 -3.81 -2.92
CA MET A 124 -14.15 -5.13 -2.34
C MET A 124 -15.63 -5.50 -2.35
N ARG A 125 -15.90 -6.77 -2.56
CA ARG A 125 -17.22 -7.35 -2.46
C ARG A 125 -17.18 -8.53 -1.49
N PHE A 126 -18.12 -8.54 -0.58
CA PHE A 126 -18.30 -9.63 0.37
C PHE A 126 -19.45 -10.53 -0.13
N PRO A 127 -19.32 -11.85 -0.09
CA PRO A 127 -20.43 -12.74 -0.45
C PRO A 127 -21.64 -12.47 0.45
N VAL A 128 -22.83 -12.48 -0.16
CA VAL A 128 -24.09 -12.19 0.56
C VAL A 128 -24.38 -13.25 1.63
N ASP A 129 -23.97 -14.50 1.37
CA ASP A 129 -24.22 -15.65 2.23
C ASP A 129 -23.06 -15.99 3.18
N ALA A 130 -21.98 -15.24 3.12
CA ALA A 130 -20.84 -15.48 4.01
C ALA A 130 -21.18 -14.95 5.41
N ALA A 131 -21.31 -15.84 6.38
CA ALA A 131 -21.57 -15.52 7.78
C ALA A 131 -20.51 -14.62 8.43
N ALA A 132 -19.39 -14.39 7.75
CA ALA A 132 -18.30 -13.54 8.18
C ALA A 132 -17.52 -12.98 6.98
N GLY A 133 -18.03 -11.93 6.36
CA GLY A 133 -17.28 -11.16 5.38
C GLY A 133 -16.29 -10.23 6.09
N VAL A 134 -15.09 -10.73 6.39
CA VAL A 134 -14.05 -9.97 7.07
C VAL A 134 -12.81 -9.89 6.18
N GLY A 135 -12.53 -8.71 5.67
CA GLY A 135 -11.41 -8.49 4.76
C GLY A 135 -10.96 -7.03 4.74
N GLY A 136 -9.87 -6.78 4.06
CA GLY A 136 -9.35 -5.42 4.00
C GLY A 136 -8.00 -5.33 3.34
N VAL A 137 -7.16 -4.44 3.83
CA VAL A 137 -5.83 -4.19 3.30
C VAL A 137 -4.76 -4.29 4.38
N VAL A 138 -3.56 -4.66 3.93
CA VAL A 138 -2.32 -4.63 4.69
C VAL A 138 -1.41 -3.58 4.07
N PHE A 139 -0.67 -2.84 4.91
CA PHE A 139 0.35 -1.90 4.48
C PHE A 139 1.46 -1.77 5.51
N GLY A 140 2.58 -1.13 5.13
CA GLY A 140 3.77 -1.08 5.96
C GLY A 140 4.33 -2.47 6.28
N LEU A 141 4.01 -3.47 5.43
CA LEU A 141 4.38 -4.86 5.67
C LEU A 141 5.87 -5.05 5.39
N LYS A 142 6.58 -5.55 6.39
CA LYS A 142 7.97 -6.01 6.30
C LYS A 142 8.06 -7.53 6.19
N ASP A 143 7.24 -8.21 6.96
CA ASP A 143 7.11 -9.67 7.01
C ASP A 143 5.75 -10.06 7.63
N ALA A 144 5.50 -11.36 7.82
CA ALA A 144 4.24 -11.87 8.35
C ALA A 144 3.97 -11.47 9.82
N THR A 145 4.94 -10.87 10.51
CA THR A 145 4.86 -10.48 11.93
C THR A 145 4.97 -8.96 12.16
N HIS A 146 5.13 -8.18 11.07
CA HIS A 146 5.27 -6.71 11.13
C HIS A 146 4.47 -6.05 10.03
N PHE A 147 3.27 -5.56 10.34
CA PHE A 147 2.39 -4.87 9.38
C PHE A 147 1.28 -4.07 10.07
N TYR A 148 0.67 -3.15 9.34
CA TYR A 148 -0.63 -2.58 9.67
C TYR A 148 -1.73 -3.33 8.92
N ALA A 149 -2.83 -3.60 9.63
CA ALA A 149 -4.05 -4.17 9.08
C ALA A 149 -5.21 -3.19 9.20
N VAL A 150 -5.94 -2.99 8.11
CA VAL A 150 -7.26 -2.32 8.14
C VAL A 150 -8.30 -3.33 7.72
N VAL A 151 -9.19 -3.64 8.62
CA VAL A 151 -10.16 -4.72 8.51
C VAL A 151 -11.58 -4.16 8.50
N VAL A 152 -12.35 -4.52 7.51
CA VAL A 152 -13.80 -4.28 7.42
C VAL A 152 -14.54 -5.57 7.75
N ASP A 153 -15.45 -5.49 8.69
CA ASP A 153 -16.39 -6.56 9.05
C ASP A 153 -17.81 -6.06 8.78
N LEU A 154 -18.44 -6.57 7.74
CA LEU A 154 -19.80 -6.18 7.37
C LEU A 154 -20.85 -6.82 8.28
N THR A 155 -20.56 -7.92 8.96
CA THR A 155 -21.47 -8.58 9.90
C THR A 155 -21.69 -7.70 11.14
N THR A 156 -20.60 -7.22 11.70
CA THR A 156 -20.62 -6.30 12.86
C THR A 156 -20.72 -4.84 12.45
N LYS A 157 -20.62 -4.53 11.15
CA LYS A 157 -20.59 -3.18 10.58
C LYS A 157 -19.52 -2.33 11.24
N THR A 158 -18.30 -2.85 11.29
CA THR A 158 -17.16 -2.15 11.90
C THR A 158 -15.97 -2.11 10.97
N LEU A 159 -15.16 -1.06 11.13
CA LEU A 159 -13.84 -0.93 10.57
C LEU A 159 -12.83 -0.81 11.71
N GLU A 160 -11.76 -1.59 11.64
CA GLU A 160 -10.71 -1.65 12.65
C GLU A 160 -9.35 -1.40 12.02
N VAL A 161 -8.50 -0.64 12.71
CA VAL A 161 -7.09 -0.45 12.38
C VAL A 161 -6.27 -1.09 13.47
N SER A 162 -5.40 -2.02 13.10
CA SER A 162 -4.49 -2.72 14.00
C SER A 162 -3.05 -2.64 13.48
N ARG A 163 -2.12 -2.78 14.41
CA ARG A 163 -0.69 -2.95 14.16
C ARG A 163 -0.27 -4.31 14.68
N VAL A 164 0.51 -5.04 13.89
CA VAL A 164 1.20 -6.26 14.31
C VAL A 164 2.69 -5.97 14.34
N VAL A 165 3.33 -6.18 15.49
CA VAL A 165 4.78 -6.06 15.69
C VAL A 165 5.25 -7.25 16.52
N ASP A 166 6.30 -7.93 16.07
CA ASP A 166 6.81 -9.18 16.68
C ASP A 166 5.70 -10.23 16.90
N GLY A 167 4.72 -10.26 15.99
CA GLY A 167 3.58 -11.16 16.08
C GLY A 167 2.52 -10.76 17.11
N ASN A 168 2.67 -9.61 17.77
CA ASN A 168 1.69 -9.10 18.74
C ASN A 168 0.77 -8.08 18.07
N GLU A 169 -0.51 -8.38 18.03
CA GLU A 169 -1.52 -7.47 17.49
C GLU A 169 -1.95 -6.44 18.54
N THR A 170 -1.91 -5.16 18.15
CA THR A 170 -2.43 -4.04 18.94
C THR A 170 -3.48 -3.32 18.11
N ARG A 171 -4.71 -3.23 18.62
CA ARG A 171 -5.75 -2.40 18.02
C ARG A 171 -5.43 -0.93 18.28
N LEU A 172 -5.31 -0.16 17.20
CA LEU A 172 -5.09 1.29 17.24
C LEU A 172 -6.40 2.08 17.24
N GLY A 173 -7.40 1.62 16.49
CA GLY A 173 -8.71 2.26 16.44
C GLY A 173 -9.79 1.36 15.86
N ARG A 174 -11.05 1.64 16.20
CA ARG A 174 -12.23 0.97 15.68
C ARG A 174 -13.41 1.93 15.64
N SER A 175 -14.22 1.83 14.60
CA SER A 175 -15.45 2.60 14.44
C SER A 175 -16.57 1.77 13.82
N SER A 176 -17.80 2.14 14.09
CA SER A 176 -18.94 1.64 13.34
C SER A 176 -18.97 2.28 11.96
N ILE A 177 -19.35 1.50 10.95
CA ILE A 177 -19.52 1.96 9.56
C ILE A 177 -20.97 1.79 9.13
N THR A 178 -21.38 2.58 8.15
CA THR A 178 -22.69 2.46 7.50
C THR A 178 -22.48 2.06 6.05
N PRO A 179 -22.47 0.74 5.73
CA PRO A 179 -22.30 0.28 4.36
C PRO A 179 -23.41 0.78 3.47
N LYS A 180 -23.08 1.24 2.27
CA LYS A 180 -24.06 1.56 1.24
C LYS A 180 -24.72 0.27 0.72
N ALA A 181 -25.93 0.36 0.20
CA ALA A 181 -26.62 -0.77 -0.44
C ALA A 181 -26.10 -0.98 -1.87
N ILE A 182 -24.82 -1.30 -2.02
CA ILE A 182 -24.12 -1.52 -3.29
C ILE A 182 -23.31 -2.81 -3.21
N PRO A 183 -23.09 -3.53 -4.32
CA PRO A 183 -22.35 -4.79 -4.30
C PRO A 183 -20.85 -4.59 -4.04
N TRP A 184 -20.27 -3.48 -4.48
CA TRP A 184 -18.83 -3.18 -4.36
C TRP A 184 -18.62 -1.99 -3.47
N HIS A 185 -18.00 -2.22 -2.31
CA HIS A 185 -17.61 -1.18 -1.35
C HIS A 185 -16.21 -0.65 -1.67
N MET A 186 -15.94 0.58 -1.29
CA MET A 186 -14.63 1.19 -1.41
C MET A 186 -14.00 1.42 -0.04
N LEU A 187 -12.85 0.80 0.19
CA LEU A 187 -11.97 1.08 1.33
C LEU A 187 -10.80 1.91 0.82
N ARG A 188 -10.53 3.06 1.47
CA ARG A 188 -9.35 3.88 1.23
C ARG A 188 -8.60 4.07 2.53
N ILE A 189 -7.28 3.98 2.45
CA ILE A 189 -6.37 4.27 3.54
C ILE A 189 -5.40 5.34 3.06
N GLN A 190 -5.16 6.32 3.89
CA GLN A 190 -4.21 7.38 3.66
C GLN A 190 -3.32 7.52 4.87
N ARG A 191 -2.00 7.46 4.68
CA ARG A 191 -1.02 7.78 5.71
C ARG A 191 -0.36 9.10 5.37
N ASN A 192 -0.38 10.03 6.32
CA ASN A 192 0.18 11.37 6.18
C ASN A 192 0.99 11.75 7.41
N THR A 193 2.04 12.54 7.21
CA THR A 193 2.78 13.18 8.31
C THR A 193 2.29 14.61 8.49
N ILE A 194 1.90 14.95 9.70
CA ILE A 194 1.51 16.31 10.11
C ILE A 194 2.34 16.69 11.34
N ILE A 195 3.21 17.69 11.19
CA ILE A 195 4.07 18.19 12.28
C ILE A 195 4.80 17.04 13.01
N SER A 196 5.55 16.22 12.26
CA SER A 196 6.34 15.08 12.77
C SER A 196 5.54 13.94 13.41
N LYS A 197 4.24 13.85 13.15
CA LYS A 197 3.36 12.77 13.58
C LYS A 197 2.70 12.12 12.38
N ASP A 198 2.70 10.80 12.33
CA ASP A 198 2.04 10.06 11.27
C ASP A 198 0.62 9.70 11.68
N PHE A 199 -0.31 10.08 10.81
CA PHE A 199 -1.72 9.75 10.94
C PHE A 199 -2.11 8.75 9.86
N ILE A 200 -2.89 7.77 10.27
CA ILE A 200 -3.53 6.78 9.39
C ILE A 200 -5.01 7.10 9.40
N GLU A 201 -5.52 7.52 8.26
CA GLU A 201 -6.93 7.81 8.03
C GLU A 201 -7.53 6.73 7.15
N THR A 202 -8.70 6.25 7.53
CA THR A 202 -9.42 5.20 6.81
C THR A 202 -10.80 5.69 6.43
N PHE A 203 -11.17 5.44 5.18
CA PHE A 203 -12.46 5.85 4.64
C PHE A 203 -13.18 4.61 4.09
N PHE A 204 -14.45 4.46 4.44
CA PHE A 204 -15.30 3.41 3.90
C PHE A 204 -16.49 4.02 3.15
N ASP A 205 -16.68 3.63 1.89
CA ASP A 205 -17.68 4.19 0.98
C ASP A 205 -17.66 5.72 0.90
N GLY A 206 -16.46 6.31 1.04
CA GLY A 206 -16.20 7.75 0.99
C GLY A 206 -16.40 8.49 2.31
N GLN A 207 -16.75 7.81 3.39
CA GLN A 207 -16.89 8.40 4.73
C GLN A 207 -15.67 8.10 5.58
N LEU A 208 -15.13 9.11 6.27
CA LEU A 208 -14.07 8.93 7.26
C LEU A 208 -14.57 8.02 8.39
N ALA A 209 -13.87 6.94 8.64
CA ALA A 209 -14.24 5.95 9.64
C ALA A 209 -13.32 5.99 10.87
N VAL A 210 -12.01 5.90 10.67
CA VAL A 210 -11.03 5.88 11.77
C VAL A 210 -9.86 6.77 11.41
N THR A 211 -9.39 7.55 12.39
CA THR A 211 -8.10 8.26 12.35
C THR A 211 -7.29 7.84 13.57
N VAL A 212 -6.05 7.40 13.36
CA VAL A 212 -5.12 7.02 14.43
C VAL A 212 -3.75 7.62 14.19
N GLU A 213 -2.99 7.85 15.26
CA GLU A 213 -1.59 8.27 15.22
C GLU A 213 -0.71 7.05 15.51
N ASP A 214 0.17 6.65 14.58
CA ASP A 214 1.17 5.60 14.80
C ASP A 214 2.32 5.70 13.81
N GLN A 215 3.57 5.56 14.30
CA GLN A 215 4.82 5.65 13.54
C GLN A 215 5.67 4.38 13.62
N SER A 216 5.15 3.31 14.16
CA SER A 216 5.93 2.10 14.49
C SER A 216 6.50 1.40 13.27
N LEU A 217 5.79 1.43 12.15
CA LEU A 217 6.22 0.83 10.89
C LEU A 217 6.27 1.92 9.82
N ALA A 218 7.48 2.24 9.33
CA ALA A 218 7.68 3.32 8.36
C ALA A 218 7.31 2.89 6.95
N THR A 219 8.23 2.19 6.27
CA THR A 219 8.11 1.75 4.88
C THR A 219 7.76 0.27 4.83
N GLY A 220 6.96 -0.15 3.85
CA GLY A 220 6.67 -1.56 3.64
C GLY A 220 5.80 -1.82 2.43
N GLN A 221 5.59 -3.10 2.15
CA GLN A 221 4.72 -3.55 1.08
C GLN A 221 3.25 -3.28 1.41
N VAL A 222 2.42 -3.33 0.36
CA VAL A 222 0.96 -3.18 0.44
C VAL A 222 0.28 -4.39 -0.16
N GLY A 223 -0.94 -4.67 0.26
CA GLY A 223 -1.69 -5.80 -0.25
C GLY A 223 -3.08 -5.91 0.34
N PHE A 224 -3.65 -7.09 0.17
CA PHE A 224 -4.98 -7.42 0.66
C PHE A 224 -4.89 -8.43 1.80
N LEU A 225 -5.91 -8.47 2.62
CA LEU A 225 -6.04 -9.43 3.69
C LEU A 225 -7.46 -9.95 3.85
N VAL A 226 -7.54 -11.14 4.41
CA VAL A 226 -8.75 -11.66 5.06
C VAL A 226 -8.40 -12.11 6.47
N ARG A 227 -9.36 -11.99 7.39
CA ARG A 227 -9.19 -12.26 8.81
C ARG A 227 -10.29 -13.19 9.31
N GLY A 228 -9.90 -14.13 10.19
CA GLY A 228 -10.83 -15.02 10.87
C GLY A 228 -11.43 -16.11 10.00
N PRO A 229 -12.43 -16.83 10.54
CA PRO A 229 -13.14 -17.83 9.78
C PRO A 229 -13.91 -17.17 8.63
N ILE A 230 -13.56 -17.58 7.41
CA ILE A 230 -14.27 -17.21 6.20
C ILE A 230 -14.89 -18.49 5.69
N ALA A 231 -16.21 -18.52 5.68
CA ALA A 231 -17.00 -19.65 5.19
C ALA A 231 -17.02 -19.70 3.67
#